data_cda355c1ee0bfa925477414aedfb5a76
#
_entry.id   cda355c1ee0bfa925477414aedfb5a76
#
_cell.length_a   1.000
_cell.length_b   1.000
_cell.length_c   1.000
_cell.angle_alpha   90.00
_cell.angle_beta   90.00
_cell.angle_gamma   90.00
#
_symmetry.space_group_name_H-M   'P 1'
#
loop_
_entity.id
_entity.type
_entity.pdbx_description
1 polymer ?
#
loop_
_entity_poly.entity_id
_entity_poly.type
_entity_poly.pdbx_seq_one_letter_code
_entity_poly.pdbx_strand_id
1 'polypeptide(L)'
;VGVMGIGGGVRTGPGGPAGGLSGFFAGRLIAFLALTLSALVLRTAVTSITPLLDRIGDEVGFGSAVAGVFGMVPTAMFALFGLLTPLFIGRMGLERVAVVAMALSGAGLLIRALVDDTALLLVFSGVALAGMGIGNVVIPPLVKRYFSDRVAVMSAVYITCVQLGTAVPPLVAVPVADAYGWRWSLGMWALVAAAALLPTLALLRSRKAADAAQRAVSSVAPDESGSGSGAETPVIVESAVDESAGRRGSLVRTTLAWGLAGMFGMTSLITYSLFTWLPRIFSDAGADEAFGGAMVALFSAMGLIAALAGPTVCARMYNPFPIVLGCALVYIVGFGGLYLAPMGAPILWVVLLGLGPSTFPMSLTLINLRTRTQSGASRMSGFSQGIGYTAACLGPLLFGALRDVTGGWAWPFAFMLVSMCVMVVGAYFACKPRYLEDLW
;
A
#
# COMPACT_ATOMS: atom_id res chain seq x y z
N VAL A 1 0.78 -16.91 -75.07
CA VAL A 1 -0.30 -16.01 -75.49
C VAL A 1 -1.07 -15.59 -74.28
N GLY A 2 -1.18 -14.30 -74.00
CA GLY A 2 -2.18 -13.74 -73.13
C GLY A 2 -1.69 -13.36 -71.70
N VAL A 3 -1.04 -12.20 -71.61
CA VAL A 3 -0.82 -11.38 -70.40
C VAL A 3 -2.17 -10.75 -70.00
N MET A 4 -2.55 -10.83 -68.76
CA MET A 4 -3.45 -9.83 -68.14
C MET A 4 -3.05 -9.61 -66.70
N GLY A 5 -2.46 -8.45 -66.38
CA GLY A 5 -2.15 -7.97 -65.05
C GLY A 5 -3.39 -7.42 -64.40
N ILE A 6 -3.51 -7.66 -63.09
CA ILE A 6 -4.39 -6.89 -62.22
C ILE A 6 -3.52 -6.37 -61.06
N GLY A 7 -3.20 -5.09 -61.13
CA GLY A 7 -2.58 -4.34 -60.04
C GLY A 7 -3.59 -4.15 -58.90
N GLY A 8 -3.33 -4.82 -57.78
CA GLY A 8 -3.98 -4.55 -56.51
C GLY A 8 -3.05 -3.66 -55.68
N GLY A 9 -3.32 -2.35 -55.63
CA GLY A 9 -2.61 -1.40 -54.80
C GLY A 9 -2.81 -1.70 -53.33
N VAL A 10 -1.75 -2.12 -52.68
CA VAL A 10 -1.68 -2.18 -51.22
C VAL A 10 -1.69 -0.73 -50.69
N ARG A 11 -2.81 -0.25 -50.21
CA ARG A 11 -2.87 0.98 -49.43
C ARG A 11 -2.14 0.74 -48.09
N THR A 12 -0.89 1.19 -48.06
CA THR A 12 -0.17 1.38 -46.80
C THR A 12 -0.87 2.51 -46.02
N GLY A 13 -1.67 2.14 -45.05
CA GLY A 13 -2.19 3.08 -44.07
C GLY A 13 -1.03 3.64 -43.22
N PRO A 14 -1.05 4.93 -42.85
CA PRO A 14 -0.04 5.53 -42.00
C PRO A 14 -0.28 5.08 -40.54
N GLY A 15 0.36 3.98 -40.13
CA GLY A 15 0.40 3.49 -38.77
C GLY A 15 1.82 3.53 -38.23
N GLY A 16 2.41 4.71 -38.10
CA GLY A 16 3.62 4.89 -37.32
C GLY A 16 3.30 4.84 -35.84
N PRO A 17 4.20 4.32 -34.97
CA PRO A 17 3.99 4.32 -33.54
C PRO A 17 4.15 5.74 -33.00
N ALA A 18 3.05 6.50 -32.94
CA ALA A 18 3.01 7.74 -32.16
C ALA A 18 2.95 7.39 -30.66
N GLY A 19 4.03 6.80 -30.14
CA GLY A 19 4.23 6.48 -28.75
C GLY A 19 4.91 7.59 -27.97
N GLY A 20 4.59 8.86 -28.26
CA GLY A 20 5.06 9.99 -27.46
C GLY A 20 4.24 10.15 -26.18
N LEU A 21 4.82 10.85 -25.17
CA LEU A 21 4.16 11.24 -23.92
C LEU A 21 2.76 11.86 -24.13
N SER A 22 2.53 12.55 -25.26
CA SER A 22 1.24 13.10 -25.67
C SER A 22 0.14 12.04 -25.84
N GLY A 23 0.46 10.85 -26.32
CA GLY A 23 -0.51 9.74 -26.44
C GLY A 23 -0.79 9.04 -25.11
N PHE A 24 0.12 9.14 -24.13
CA PHE A 24 -0.10 8.60 -22.77
C PHE A 24 -1.18 9.39 -22.02
N PHE A 25 -1.15 10.72 -22.16
CA PHE A 25 -2.04 11.63 -21.42
C PHE A 25 -3.35 11.95 -22.16
N ALA A 26 -3.60 11.47 -23.36
CA ALA A 26 -4.73 11.85 -24.20
C ALA A 26 -6.09 11.86 -23.43
N GLY A 27 -6.46 13.02 -22.87
CA GLY A 27 -7.67 13.23 -22.06
C GLY A 27 -7.66 12.65 -20.64
N ARG A 28 -6.55 12.01 -20.18
CA ARG A 28 -6.46 11.30 -18.89
C ARG A 28 -5.54 11.98 -17.86
N LEU A 29 -5.07 13.22 -18.15
CA LEU A 29 -4.13 13.93 -17.28
C LEU A 29 -4.67 14.10 -15.85
N ILE A 30 -5.96 14.45 -15.72
CA ILE A 30 -6.60 14.60 -14.41
C ILE A 30 -6.58 13.29 -13.61
N ALA A 31 -6.88 12.16 -14.25
CA ALA A 31 -6.82 10.84 -13.61
C ALA A 31 -5.38 10.47 -13.22
N PHE A 32 -4.41 10.76 -14.07
CA PHE A 32 -3.00 10.55 -13.79
C PHE A 32 -2.55 11.36 -12.56
N LEU A 33 -2.82 12.67 -12.54
CA LEU A 33 -2.49 13.53 -11.40
C LEU A 33 -3.22 13.10 -10.12
N ALA A 34 -4.50 12.75 -10.23
CA ALA A 34 -5.27 12.25 -9.08
C ALA A 34 -4.63 11.00 -8.47
N LEU A 35 -4.24 10.03 -9.30
CA LEU A 35 -3.64 8.77 -8.84
C LEU A 35 -2.23 8.95 -8.28
N THR A 36 -1.37 9.71 -8.97
CA THR A 36 0.03 9.88 -8.55
C THR A 36 0.17 10.72 -7.29
N LEU A 37 -0.56 11.85 -7.20
CA LEU A 37 -0.56 12.67 -6.00
C LEU A 37 -1.23 11.96 -4.81
N SER A 38 -2.34 11.24 -5.03
CA SER A 38 -2.93 10.41 -3.98
C SER A 38 -1.96 9.33 -3.49
N ALA A 39 -1.24 8.68 -4.40
CA ALA A 39 -0.24 7.66 -4.05
C ALA A 39 0.90 8.22 -3.18
N LEU A 40 1.37 9.43 -3.45
CA LEU A 40 2.37 10.12 -2.63
C LEU A 40 1.90 10.32 -1.18
N VAL A 41 0.60 10.61 -0.97
CA VAL A 41 0.03 10.86 0.36
C VAL A 41 -0.04 9.61 1.21
N LEU A 42 -0.23 8.41 0.62
CA LEU A 42 -0.62 7.17 1.32
C LEU A 42 0.28 6.73 2.47
N ARG A 43 1.48 7.25 2.59
CA ARG A 43 2.46 6.86 3.63
C ARG A 43 3.04 8.04 4.38
N THR A 44 2.73 9.27 3.99
CA THR A 44 3.36 10.48 4.59
C THR A 44 3.12 10.59 6.09
N ALA A 45 1.92 10.24 6.59
CA ALA A 45 1.61 10.28 8.03
C ALA A 45 2.38 9.23 8.83
N VAL A 46 2.72 8.09 8.20
CA VAL A 46 3.42 6.98 8.86
C VAL A 46 4.85 7.38 9.19
N THR A 47 5.58 7.91 8.19
CA THR A 47 7.03 8.07 8.28
C THR A 47 7.49 9.49 8.64
N SER A 48 6.63 10.52 8.47
CA SER A 48 6.99 11.90 8.82
C SER A 48 7.14 12.14 10.33
N ILE A 49 6.40 11.38 11.16
CA ILE A 49 6.41 11.57 12.61
C ILE A 49 7.54 10.79 13.28
N THR A 50 7.98 9.67 12.70
CA THR A 50 8.87 8.72 13.38
C THR A 50 10.21 9.29 13.82
N PRO A 51 10.93 10.14 13.05
CA PRO A 51 12.16 10.75 13.50
C PRO A 51 11.97 11.81 14.59
N LEU A 52 10.75 12.33 14.73
CA LEU A 52 10.40 13.42 15.64
C LEU A 52 9.69 12.95 16.90
N LEU A 53 9.43 11.63 17.06
CA LEU A 53 8.63 11.11 18.17
C LEU A 53 9.21 11.45 19.54
N ASP A 54 10.53 11.39 19.71
CA ASP A 54 11.18 11.73 20.97
C ASP A 54 11.02 13.23 21.27
N ARG A 55 11.33 14.10 20.28
CA ARG A 55 11.21 15.56 20.39
C ARG A 55 9.76 15.97 20.70
N ILE A 56 8.78 15.37 20.03
CA ILE A 56 7.36 15.64 20.30
C ILE A 56 6.98 15.11 21.69
N GLY A 57 7.49 13.93 22.08
CA GLY A 57 7.25 13.35 23.39
C GLY A 57 7.75 14.22 24.53
N ASP A 58 8.93 14.80 24.39
CA ASP A 58 9.53 15.73 25.37
C ASP A 58 8.70 17.03 25.50
N GLU A 59 8.16 17.56 24.38
CA GLU A 59 7.36 18.79 24.39
C GLU A 59 5.91 18.57 24.86
N VAL A 60 5.26 17.49 24.40
CA VAL A 60 3.84 17.20 24.66
C VAL A 60 3.64 16.36 25.93
N GLY A 61 4.70 15.71 26.41
CA GLY A 61 4.68 14.97 27.69
C GLY A 61 4.29 13.50 27.57
N PHE A 62 4.82 12.75 26.56
CA PHE A 62 4.61 11.32 26.47
C PHE A 62 5.90 10.52 26.32
N GLY A 63 5.90 9.27 26.82
CA GLY A 63 7.05 8.36 26.78
C GLY A 63 6.95 7.31 25.67
N SER A 64 7.90 6.36 25.69
CA SER A 64 8.08 5.31 24.67
C SER A 64 6.85 4.43 24.47
N ALA A 65 6.06 4.16 25.52
CA ALA A 65 4.83 3.39 25.38
C ALA A 65 3.84 4.06 24.40
N VAL A 66 3.66 5.39 24.51
CA VAL A 66 2.80 6.16 23.60
C VAL A 66 3.42 6.26 22.22
N ALA A 67 4.76 6.39 22.11
CA ALA A 67 5.47 6.30 20.82
C ALA A 67 5.19 4.97 20.12
N GLY A 68 5.16 3.86 20.87
CA GLY A 68 4.74 2.54 20.36
C GLY A 68 3.30 2.52 19.87
N VAL A 69 2.37 3.23 20.55
CA VAL A 69 0.98 3.40 20.10
C VAL A 69 0.94 4.16 18.76
N PHE A 70 1.72 5.24 18.59
CA PHE A 70 1.83 5.94 17.30
C PHE A 70 2.28 4.99 16.17
N GLY A 71 3.21 4.08 16.44
CA GLY A 71 3.63 3.04 15.49
C GLY A 71 2.56 1.99 15.19
N MET A 72 1.65 1.72 16.14
CA MET A 72 0.54 0.78 15.98
C MET A 72 -0.61 1.35 15.12
N VAL A 73 -0.91 2.65 15.25
CA VAL A 73 -2.06 3.30 14.60
C VAL A 73 -2.10 3.07 13.08
N PRO A 74 -0.99 3.13 12.30
CA PRO A 74 -1.03 2.87 10.87
C PRO A 74 -1.59 1.50 10.51
N THR A 75 -1.09 0.44 11.16
CA THR A 75 -1.53 -0.93 10.91
C THR A 75 -2.96 -1.15 11.32
N ALA A 76 -3.39 -0.59 12.46
CA ALA A 76 -4.77 -0.63 12.95
C ALA A 76 -5.74 0.05 11.97
N MET A 77 -5.40 1.24 11.49
CA MET A 77 -6.23 1.97 10.53
C MET A 77 -6.28 1.27 9.17
N PHE A 78 -5.17 0.69 8.70
CA PHE A 78 -5.15 -0.06 7.45
C PHE A 78 -5.92 -1.36 7.53
N ALA A 79 -5.89 -2.06 8.67
CA ALA A 79 -6.73 -3.24 8.93
C ALA A 79 -8.22 -2.87 8.89
N LEU A 80 -8.63 -1.88 9.69
CA LEU A 80 -10.02 -1.46 9.83
C LEU A 80 -10.58 -0.92 8.52
N PHE A 81 -9.93 0.06 7.93
CA PHE A 81 -10.41 0.70 6.71
C PHE A 81 -10.17 -0.13 5.45
N GLY A 82 -9.18 -1.03 5.46
CA GLY A 82 -9.03 -2.06 4.44
C GLY A 82 -10.28 -2.94 4.31
N LEU A 83 -10.89 -3.31 5.44
CA LEU A 83 -12.12 -4.11 5.48
C LEU A 83 -13.39 -3.29 5.20
N LEU A 84 -13.44 -2.03 5.66
CA LEU A 84 -14.64 -1.18 5.52
C LEU A 84 -14.75 -0.50 4.15
N THR A 85 -13.65 -0.24 3.48
CA THR A 85 -13.64 0.51 2.20
C THR A 85 -14.51 -0.11 1.10
N PRO A 86 -14.55 -1.44 0.89
CA PRO A 86 -15.46 -2.03 -0.10
C PRO A 86 -16.93 -1.70 0.15
N LEU A 87 -17.36 -1.61 1.42
CA LEU A 87 -18.73 -1.20 1.79
C LEU A 87 -19.00 0.26 1.43
N PHE A 88 -18.02 1.15 1.63
CA PHE A 88 -18.13 2.55 1.23
C PHE A 88 -18.18 2.70 -0.29
N ILE A 89 -17.35 1.93 -1.02
CA ILE A 89 -17.36 1.94 -2.49
C ILE A 89 -18.72 1.47 -3.01
N GLY A 90 -19.32 0.43 -2.42
CA GLY A 90 -20.63 -0.07 -2.80
C GLY A 90 -21.76 0.95 -2.61
N ARG A 91 -21.68 1.80 -1.56
CA ARG A 91 -22.70 2.81 -1.26
C ARG A 91 -22.49 4.15 -1.96
N MET A 92 -21.25 4.60 -2.08
CA MET A 92 -20.93 5.98 -2.51
C MET A 92 -20.31 6.03 -3.91
N GLY A 93 -19.76 4.91 -4.40
CA GLY A 93 -18.97 4.83 -5.62
C GLY A 93 -17.50 5.19 -5.42
N LEU A 94 -16.66 4.70 -6.33
CA LEU A 94 -15.20 4.67 -6.20
C LEU A 94 -14.58 6.07 -6.09
N GLU A 95 -15.01 7.02 -6.92
CA GLU A 95 -14.44 8.37 -6.98
C GLU A 95 -14.83 9.24 -5.77
N ARG A 96 -16.05 9.06 -5.24
CA ARG A 96 -16.44 9.76 -4.01
C ARG A 96 -15.65 9.27 -2.82
N VAL A 97 -15.41 7.96 -2.73
CA VAL A 97 -14.60 7.37 -1.67
C VAL A 97 -13.15 7.84 -1.78
N ALA A 98 -12.60 8.00 -2.99
CA ALA A 98 -11.28 8.60 -3.19
C ALA A 98 -11.19 10.05 -2.69
N VAL A 99 -12.22 10.87 -2.96
CA VAL A 99 -12.29 12.24 -2.42
C VAL A 99 -12.34 12.24 -0.90
N VAL A 100 -13.16 11.39 -0.29
CA VAL A 100 -13.24 11.24 1.17
C VAL A 100 -11.89 10.82 1.76
N ALA A 101 -11.20 9.88 1.11
CA ALA A 101 -9.88 9.42 1.53
C ALA A 101 -8.87 10.58 1.58
N MET A 102 -8.78 11.40 0.53
CA MET A 102 -7.85 12.53 0.47
C MET A 102 -8.26 13.66 1.43
N ALA A 103 -9.55 13.91 1.59
CA ALA A 103 -10.06 14.90 2.54
C ALA A 103 -9.73 14.53 4.00
N LEU A 104 -9.97 13.26 4.39
CA LEU A 104 -9.62 12.75 5.71
C LEU A 104 -8.10 12.80 5.94
N SER A 105 -7.32 12.38 4.95
CA SER A 105 -5.85 12.44 5.04
C SER A 105 -5.37 13.87 5.25
N GLY A 106 -5.86 14.82 4.45
CA GLY A 106 -5.47 16.23 4.53
C GLY A 106 -5.91 16.88 5.83
N ALA A 107 -7.17 16.69 6.25
CA ALA A 107 -7.70 17.23 7.50
C ALA A 107 -6.94 16.67 8.71
N GLY A 108 -6.72 15.35 8.76
CA GLY A 108 -5.98 14.72 9.85
C GLY A 108 -4.53 15.20 9.93
N LEU A 109 -3.83 15.32 8.79
CA LEU A 109 -2.47 15.85 8.70
C LEU A 109 -2.38 17.31 9.17
N LEU A 110 -3.36 18.14 8.79
CA LEU A 110 -3.38 19.55 9.19
C LEU A 110 -3.69 19.70 10.67
N ILE A 111 -4.77 19.07 11.15
CA ILE A 111 -5.22 19.27 12.53
C ILE A 111 -4.22 18.70 13.53
N ARG A 112 -3.59 17.52 13.25
CA ARG A 112 -2.56 16.96 14.15
C ARG A 112 -1.35 17.88 14.33
N ALA A 113 -1.09 18.76 13.37
CA ALA A 113 0.01 19.73 13.46
C ALA A 113 -0.35 20.97 14.30
N LEU A 114 -1.63 21.15 14.64
CA LEU A 114 -2.14 22.31 15.37
C LEU A 114 -2.53 21.99 16.82
N VAL A 115 -2.47 20.72 17.22
CA VAL A 115 -2.87 20.29 18.56
C VAL A 115 -1.65 20.12 19.48
N ASP A 116 -1.86 20.38 20.76
CA ASP A 116 -0.83 20.32 21.82
C ASP A 116 -1.07 19.18 22.81
N ASP A 117 -2.12 18.39 22.60
CA ASP A 117 -2.52 17.27 23.46
C ASP A 117 -2.21 15.93 22.80
N THR A 118 -1.64 15.00 23.56
CA THR A 118 -1.25 13.65 23.11
C THR A 118 -2.44 12.87 22.54
N ALA A 119 -3.61 12.93 23.19
CA ALA A 119 -4.76 12.17 22.76
C ALA A 119 -5.31 12.72 21.44
N LEU A 120 -5.38 14.05 21.31
CA LEU A 120 -5.78 14.71 20.05
C LEU A 120 -4.77 14.43 18.93
N LEU A 121 -3.48 14.45 19.22
CA LEU A 121 -2.43 14.12 18.26
C LEU A 121 -2.59 12.68 17.74
N LEU A 122 -2.89 11.72 18.62
CA LEU A 122 -3.18 10.33 18.27
C LEU A 122 -4.46 10.21 17.43
N VAL A 123 -5.55 10.86 17.86
CA VAL A 123 -6.84 10.81 17.15
C VAL A 123 -6.71 11.35 15.74
N PHE A 124 -6.10 12.53 15.55
CA PHE A 124 -5.97 13.13 14.22
C PHE A 124 -4.90 12.44 13.37
N SER A 125 -3.89 11.82 13.97
CA SER A 125 -3.02 10.87 13.26
C SER A 125 -3.83 9.66 12.78
N GLY A 126 -4.72 9.12 13.61
CA GLY A 126 -5.67 8.08 13.22
C GLY A 126 -6.60 8.49 12.07
N VAL A 127 -7.15 9.71 12.10
CA VAL A 127 -7.98 10.25 11.01
C VAL A 127 -7.18 10.35 9.69
N ALA A 128 -5.95 10.86 9.74
CA ALA A 128 -5.08 10.91 8.56
C ALA A 128 -4.83 9.50 7.99
N LEU A 129 -4.49 8.55 8.86
CA LEU A 129 -4.18 7.17 8.51
C LEU A 129 -5.42 6.38 8.05
N ALA A 130 -6.61 6.71 8.56
CA ALA A 130 -7.88 6.18 8.06
C ALA A 130 -8.09 6.57 6.59
N GLY A 131 -7.90 7.85 6.26
CA GLY A 131 -7.94 8.33 4.87
C GLY A 131 -6.92 7.61 3.98
N MET A 132 -5.68 7.43 4.45
CA MET A 132 -4.63 6.69 3.74
C MET A 132 -4.99 5.21 3.58
N GLY A 133 -5.58 4.58 4.60
CA GLY A 133 -6.08 3.21 4.56
C GLY A 133 -7.15 3.01 3.48
N ILE A 134 -8.12 3.92 3.40
CA ILE A 134 -9.12 3.95 2.33
C ILE A 134 -8.43 4.11 0.97
N GLY A 135 -7.49 5.04 0.84
CA GLY A 135 -6.73 5.30 -0.39
C GLY A 135 -5.99 4.08 -0.91
N ASN A 136 -5.39 3.27 -0.04
CA ASN A 136 -4.72 2.01 -0.40
C ASN A 136 -5.66 1.03 -1.13
N VAL A 137 -6.93 1.01 -0.77
CA VAL A 137 -7.94 0.12 -1.40
C VAL A 137 -8.51 0.72 -2.68
N VAL A 138 -8.61 2.05 -2.75
CA VAL A 138 -9.29 2.76 -3.87
C VAL A 138 -8.38 2.92 -5.08
N ILE A 139 -7.06 3.13 -4.91
CA ILE A 139 -6.13 3.42 -6.02
C ILE A 139 -6.08 2.27 -7.05
N PRO A 140 -5.90 0.98 -6.71
CA PRO A 140 -5.79 -0.07 -7.70
C PRO A 140 -7.04 -0.21 -8.60
N PRO A 141 -8.28 -0.16 -8.10
CA PRO A 141 -9.47 -0.12 -8.95
C PRO A 141 -9.55 1.12 -9.85
N LEU A 142 -9.12 2.29 -9.37
CA LEU A 142 -9.05 3.50 -10.19
C LEU A 142 -8.04 3.36 -11.33
N VAL A 143 -6.87 2.74 -11.08
CA VAL A 143 -5.89 2.43 -12.12
C VAL A 143 -6.51 1.55 -13.20
N LYS A 144 -7.20 0.47 -12.81
CA LYS A 144 -7.88 -0.42 -13.77
C LYS A 144 -8.96 0.31 -14.56
N ARG A 145 -9.67 1.23 -13.93
CA ARG A 145 -10.78 1.96 -14.55
C ARG A 145 -10.32 2.99 -15.58
N TYR A 146 -9.30 3.79 -15.25
CA TYR A 146 -8.86 4.91 -16.09
C TYR A 146 -7.69 4.56 -17.02
N PHE A 147 -6.94 3.49 -16.73
CA PHE A 147 -5.76 3.05 -17.47
C PHE A 147 -5.80 1.55 -17.76
N SER A 148 -6.97 1.03 -18.21
CA SER A 148 -7.17 -0.39 -18.54
C SER A 148 -6.21 -0.91 -19.61
N ASP A 149 -5.78 -0.06 -20.54
CA ASP A 149 -4.81 -0.33 -21.60
C ASP A 149 -3.35 -0.38 -21.12
N ARG A 150 -3.04 0.19 -19.94
CA ARG A 150 -1.67 0.35 -19.43
C ARG A 150 -1.58 0.10 -17.91
N VAL A 151 -2.35 -0.85 -17.41
CA VAL A 151 -2.44 -1.16 -15.96
C VAL A 151 -1.08 -1.43 -15.35
N ALA A 152 -0.21 -2.19 -16.04
CA ALA A 152 1.11 -2.54 -15.51
C ALA A 152 2.01 -1.32 -15.33
N VAL A 153 2.07 -0.42 -16.32
CA VAL A 153 2.88 0.80 -16.26
C VAL A 153 2.35 1.73 -15.17
N MET A 154 1.03 1.95 -15.14
CA MET A 154 0.43 2.84 -14.15
C MET A 154 0.54 2.28 -12.73
N SER A 155 0.50 0.94 -12.57
CA SER A 155 0.76 0.29 -11.29
C SER A 155 2.21 0.51 -10.82
N ALA A 156 3.19 0.40 -11.71
CA ALA A 156 4.59 0.70 -11.39
C ALA A 156 4.77 2.17 -10.97
N VAL A 157 4.12 3.09 -11.68
CA VAL A 157 4.16 4.53 -11.36
C VAL A 157 3.57 4.80 -9.97
N TYR A 158 2.35 4.31 -9.68
CA TYR A 158 1.76 4.58 -8.37
C TYR A 158 2.53 3.92 -7.22
N ILE A 159 3.07 2.71 -7.40
CA ILE A 159 3.92 2.05 -6.40
C ILE A 159 5.18 2.89 -6.13
N THR A 160 5.82 3.41 -7.19
CA THR A 160 6.96 4.33 -7.05
C THR A 160 6.57 5.59 -6.27
N CYS A 161 5.42 6.20 -6.58
CA CYS A 161 4.91 7.36 -5.82
C CYS A 161 4.65 7.04 -4.35
N VAL A 162 4.07 5.87 -4.03
CA VAL A 162 3.90 5.41 -2.63
C VAL A 162 5.24 5.32 -1.92
N GLN A 163 6.25 4.75 -2.58
CA GLN A 163 7.58 4.61 -1.98
C GLN A 163 8.31 5.95 -1.80
N LEU A 164 8.14 6.89 -2.75
CA LEU A 164 8.62 8.26 -2.57
C LEU A 164 7.91 8.95 -1.38
N GLY A 165 6.58 8.80 -1.29
CA GLY A 165 5.79 9.28 -0.15
C GLY A 165 6.13 8.60 1.19
N THR A 166 6.86 7.49 1.16
CA THR A 166 7.37 6.82 2.36
C THR A 166 8.80 7.27 2.69
N ALA A 167 9.65 7.47 1.67
CA ALA A 167 11.07 7.76 1.86
C ALA A 167 11.37 9.26 2.08
N VAL A 168 10.66 10.16 1.40
CA VAL A 168 10.93 11.61 1.48
C VAL A 168 10.56 12.21 2.84
N PRO A 169 9.41 11.88 3.46
CA PRO A 169 9.02 12.49 4.73
C PRO A 169 10.04 12.35 5.85
N PRO A 170 10.59 11.18 6.18
CA PRO A 170 11.54 11.06 7.27
C PRO A 170 12.88 11.75 6.98
N LEU A 171 13.25 11.86 5.68
CA LEU A 171 14.49 12.54 5.28
C LEU A 171 14.43 14.04 5.55
N VAL A 172 13.26 14.66 5.35
CA VAL A 172 13.11 16.12 5.51
C VAL A 172 12.51 16.52 6.86
N ALA A 173 12.05 15.54 7.65
CA ALA A 173 11.34 15.80 8.90
C ALA A 173 12.18 16.62 9.89
N VAL A 174 13.40 16.21 10.18
CA VAL A 174 14.28 16.86 11.15
C VAL A 174 14.80 18.20 10.62
N PRO A 175 15.36 18.33 9.41
CA PRO A 175 15.78 19.64 8.88
C PRO A 175 14.68 20.70 8.89
N VAL A 176 13.45 20.32 8.55
CA VAL A 176 12.31 21.25 8.59
C VAL A 176 11.91 21.55 10.04
N ALA A 177 11.96 20.57 10.94
CA ALA A 177 11.65 20.78 12.34
C ALA A 177 12.66 21.68 13.03
N ASP A 178 13.93 21.64 12.66
CA ASP A 178 14.97 22.51 13.18
C ASP A 178 14.80 23.96 12.70
N ALA A 179 14.37 24.15 11.44
CA ALA A 179 14.19 25.48 10.87
C ALA A 179 12.85 26.14 11.29
N TYR A 180 11.76 25.39 11.38
CA TYR A 180 10.41 25.94 11.51
C TYR A 180 9.58 25.28 12.63
N GLY A 181 10.14 24.30 13.37
CA GLY A 181 9.43 23.51 14.38
C GLY A 181 8.74 22.28 13.82
N TRP A 182 8.53 21.28 14.69
CA TRP A 182 7.94 20.00 14.31
C TRP A 182 6.50 20.11 13.77
N ARG A 183 5.74 21.13 14.23
CA ARG A 183 4.38 21.36 13.74
C ARG A 183 4.36 21.66 12.24
N TRP A 184 5.27 22.48 11.76
CA TRP A 184 5.43 22.76 10.32
C TRP A 184 5.89 21.52 9.56
N SER A 185 6.84 20.77 10.14
CA SER A 185 7.34 19.54 9.55
C SER A 185 6.23 18.48 9.34
N LEU A 186 5.31 18.35 10.29
CA LEU A 186 4.15 17.46 10.14
C LEU A 186 3.04 18.05 9.26
N GLY A 187 2.77 19.37 9.37
CA GLY A 187 1.68 20.06 8.71
C GLY A 187 1.88 20.26 7.20
N MET A 188 3.12 20.40 6.73
CA MET A 188 3.40 20.63 5.31
C MET A 188 2.86 19.50 4.40
N TRP A 189 2.74 18.29 4.91
CA TRP A 189 2.20 17.15 4.15
C TRP A 189 0.70 17.28 3.87
N ALA A 190 -0.01 18.12 4.63
CA ALA A 190 -1.39 18.48 4.32
C ALA A 190 -1.52 19.22 2.98
N LEU A 191 -0.48 19.97 2.57
CA LEU A 191 -0.44 20.61 1.25
C LEU A 191 -0.40 19.59 0.11
N VAL A 192 0.35 18.49 0.30
CA VAL A 192 0.39 17.40 -0.69
C VAL A 192 -0.97 16.71 -0.79
N ALA A 193 -1.64 16.50 0.35
CA ALA A 193 -2.99 15.94 0.38
C ALA A 193 -4.02 16.90 -0.26
N ALA A 194 -3.92 18.21 -0.03
CA ALA A 194 -4.74 19.22 -0.69
C ALA A 194 -4.49 19.24 -2.21
N ALA A 195 -3.22 19.14 -2.63
CA ALA A 195 -2.86 19.04 -4.04
C ALA A 195 -3.43 17.77 -4.70
N ALA A 196 -3.50 16.65 -3.96
CA ALA A 196 -4.13 15.41 -4.43
C ALA A 196 -5.65 15.51 -4.48
N LEU A 197 -6.26 16.24 -3.53
CA LEU A 197 -7.72 16.43 -3.46
C LEU A 197 -8.27 17.17 -4.68
N LEU A 198 -7.55 18.17 -5.20
CA LEU A 198 -8.00 18.98 -6.34
C LEU A 198 -8.28 18.14 -7.61
N PRO A 199 -7.32 17.35 -8.14
CA PRO A 199 -7.58 16.52 -9.32
C PRO A 199 -8.56 15.37 -9.02
N THR A 200 -8.62 14.89 -7.78
CA THR A 200 -9.59 13.85 -7.38
C THR A 200 -11.03 14.39 -7.39
N LEU A 201 -11.23 15.64 -6.95
CA LEU A 201 -12.51 16.35 -7.07
C LEU A 201 -12.87 16.65 -8.54
N ALA A 202 -11.90 17.07 -9.34
CA ALA A 202 -12.10 17.30 -10.77
C ALA A 202 -12.52 16.00 -11.49
N LEU A 203 -11.91 14.87 -11.14
CA LEU A 203 -12.26 13.55 -11.65
C LEU A 203 -13.71 13.17 -11.32
N LEU A 204 -14.13 13.40 -10.06
CA LEU A 204 -15.51 13.17 -9.62
C LEU A 204 -16.52 14.06 -10.38
N ARG A 205 -16.19 15.33 -10.62
CA ARG A 205 -17.05 16.29 -11.37
C ARG A 205 -17.18 15.89 -12.84
N SER A 206 -16.06 15.55 -13.48
CA SER A 206 -16.02 15.09 -14.87
C SER A 206 -16.93 13.87 -15.10
N ARG A 207 -16.88 12.90 -14.17
CA ARG A 207 -17.75 11.73 -14.23
C ARG A 207 -19.23 12.10 -14.08
N LYS A 208 -19.60 12.94 -13.11
CA LYS A 208 -20.98 13.37 -12.93
C LYS A 208 -21.54 14.06 -14.19
N ALA A 209 -20.70 14.85 -14.87
CA ALA A 209 -21.09 15.50 -16.12
C ALA A 209 -21.31 14.47 -17.23
N ALA A 210 -20.44 13.47 -17.36
CA ALA A 210 -20.60 12.38 -18.33
C ALA A 210 -21.87 11.54 -18.06
N ASP A 211 -22.11 11.16 -16.81
CA ASP A 211 -23.31 10.41 -16.40
C ASP A 211 -24.59 11.22 -16.65
N ALA A 212 -24.57 12.54 -16.40
CA ALA A 212 -25.70 13.44 -16.65
C ALA A 212 -25.97 13.59 -18.16
N ALA A 213 -24.94 13.75 -18.98
CA ALA A 213 -25.05 13.84 -20.42
C ALA A 213 -25.63 12.53 -21.01
N GLN A 214 -25.20 11.38 -20.52
CA GLN A 214 -25.70 10.08 -20.96
C GLN A 214 -27.18 9.88 -20.59
N ARG A 215 -27.62 10.31 -19.42
CA ARG A 215 -29.04 10.29 -19.02
C ARG A 215 -29.87 11.23 -19.88
N ALA A 216 -29.36 12.43 -20.19
CA ALA A 216 -30.05 13.37 -21.05
C ALA A 216 -30.25 12.81 -22.47
N VAL A 217 -29.24 12.12 -23.02
CA VAL A 217 -29.36 11.45 -24.32
C VAL A 217 -30.39 10.31 -24.26
N SER A 218 -30.38 9.51 -23.19
CA SER A 218 -31.37 8.41 -23.03
C SER A 218 -32.79 8.91 -22.80
N SER A 219 -32.98 10.11 -22.25
CA SER A 219 -34.32 10.69 -22.03
C SER A 219 -34.89 11.37 -23.27
N VAL A 220 -34.07 11.63 -24.29
CA VAL A 220 -34.47 12.28 -25.57
C VAL A 220 -34.73 11.23 -26.68
N ALA A 221 -34.36 9.97 -26.46
CA ALA A 221 -34.72 8.90 -27.38
C ALA A 221 -36.24 8.74 -27.42
N PRO A 222 -36.92 8.92 -28.59
CA PRO A 222 -38.37 8.69 -28.69
C PRO A 222 -38.70 7.24 -28.40
N ASP A 223 -39.80 7.04 -27.71
CA ASP A 223 -40.43 5.75 -27.46
C ASP A 223 -40.93 5.14 -28.80
N GLU A 224 -40.01 4.59 -29.60
CA GLU A 224 -40.39 3.79 -30.78
C GLU A 224 -40.82 2.41 -30.30
N SER A 225 -41.97 2.36 -29.64
CA SER A 225 -42.76 1.12 -29.51
C SER A 225 -43.44 0.78 -30.84
N GLY A 226 -42.67 0.29 -31.77
CA GLY A 226 -43.16 -0.19 -33.09
C GLY A 226 -42.43 -1.47 -33.50
N SER A 227 -43.13 -2.59 -33.30
CA SER A 227 -42.89 -3.95 -33.79
C SER A 227 -41.86 -4.11 -34.92
N GLY A 228 -40.82 -4.95 -34.68
CA GLY A 228 -39.92 -5.42 -35.74
C GLY A 228 -38.75 -6.20 -35.22
N SER A 229 -38.90 -7.50 -35.09
CA SER A 229 -37.95 -8.58 -35.35
C SER A 229 -36.45 -8.24 -35.45
N GLY A 230 -35.63 -8.74 -34.51
CA GLY A 230 -34.28 -9.25 -34.81
C GLY A 230 -33.17 -8.22 -34.89
N ALA A 231 -32.73 -7.70 -33.75
CA ALA A 231 -31.36 -7.14 -33.63
C ALA A 231 -30.85 -7.47 -32.22
N GLU A 232 -29.70 -8.11 -32.17
CA GLU A 232 -29.00 -8.51 -30.97
C GLU A 232 -28.70 -7.27 -30.09
N THR A 233 -29.32 -7.24 -28.94
CA THR A 233 -29.03 -6.31 -27.87
C THR A 233 -27.55 -6.51 -27.44
N PRO A 234 -26.70 -5.48 -27.33
CA PRO A 234 -25.41 -5.65 -26.68
C PRO A 234 -25.69 -6.06 -25.24
N VAL A 235 -25.41 -7.31 -24.93
CA VAL A 235 -25.40 -7.87 -23.60
C VAL A 235 -24.45 -7.01 -22.79
N ILE A 236 -25.00 -6.11 -21.95
CA ILE A 236 -24.29 -5.65 -20.78
C ILE A 236 -23.97 -6.93 -20.03
N VAL A 237 -22.70 -7.32 -20.06
CA VAL A 237 -22.18 -8.36 -19.18
C VAL A 237 -22.27 -7.78 -17.78
N GLU A 238 -23.48 -7.83 -17.24
CA GLU A 238 -23.73 -7.90 -15.82
C GLU A 238 -22.89 -9.09 -15.37
N SER A 239 -21.83 -8.80 -14.62
CA SER A 239 -20.92 -9.82 -14.12
C SER A 239 -21.78 -10.90 -13.50
N ALA A 240 -21.99 -11.98 -14.23
CA ALA A 240 -22.60 -13.17 -13.71
C ALA A 240 -21.83 -13.48 -12.42
N VAL A 241 -22.48 -13.26 -11.31
CA VAL A 241 -22.13 -13.89 -10.04
C VAL A 241 -22.21 -15.37 -10.40
N ASP A 242 -21.04 -15.94 -10.65
CA ASP A 242 -20.90 -17.36 -10.88
C ASP A 242 -21.34 -18.05 -9.58
N GLU A 243 -22.62 -18.32 -9.49
CA GLU A 243 -23.24 -19.18 -8.49
C GLU A 243 -22.89 -20.64 -8.77
N SER A 244 -21.64 -20.93 -9.02
CA SER A 244 -21.11 -22.23 -8.70
C SER A 244 -20.97 -22.29 -7.18
N ALA A 245 -22.09 -22.62 -6.51
CA ALA A 245 -22.14 -22.99 -5.10
C ALA A 245 -21.35 -24.29 -4.87
N GLY A 246 -20.07 -24.30 -5.27
CA GLY A 246 -19.07 -25.28 -4.88
C GLY A 246 -18.77 -25.06 -3.39
N ARG A 247 -18.76 -26.13 -2.65
CA ARG A 247 -18.49 -26.30 -1.21
C ARG A 247 -17.74 -25.09 -0.62
N ARG A 248 -18.42 -24.25 0.17
CA ARG A 248 -17.84 -23.12 0.90
C ARG A 248 -17.01 -23.66 2.05
N GLY A 249 -15.78 -24.08 1.77
CA GLY A 249 -14.83 -24.50 2.79
C GLY A 249 -14.49 -23.34 3.75
N SER A 250 -14.17 -23.67 4.98
CA SER A 250 -13.78 -22.68 6.01
C SER A 250 -12.29 -22.34 5.86
N LEU A 251 -11.97 -21.07 5.52
CA LEU A 251 -10.59 -20.55 5.45
C LEU A 251 -9.82 -20.78 6.76
N VAL A 252 -10.51 -20.66 7.89
CA VAL A 252 -9.91 -20.84 9.23
C VAL A 252 -9.33 -22.26 9.43
N ARG A 253 -9.77 -23.25 8.65
CA ARG A 253 -9.28 -24.63 8.72
C ARG A 253 -8.15 -24.92 7.74
N THR A 254 -7.78 -24.00 6.88
CA THR A 254 -6.76 -24.21 5.85
C THR A 254 -5.39 -23.72 6.32
N THR A 255 -4.38 -24.60 6.26
CA THR A 255 -2.99 -24.23 6.57
C THR A 255 -2.44 -23.17 5.62
N LEU A 256 -2.94 -23.13 4.38
CA LEU A 256 -2.57 -22.12 3.38
C LEU A 256 -2.97 -20.71 3.83
N ALA A 257 -4.21 -20.54 4.35
CA ALA A 257 -4.71 -19.24 4.79
C ALA A 257 -3.91 -18.71 6.00
N TRP A 258 -3.66 -19.56 7.00
CA TRP A 258 -2.82 -19.21 8.13
C TRP A 258 -1.36 -18.99 7.75
N GLY A 259 -0.85 -19.74 6.78
CA GLY A 259 0.49 -19.54 6.22
C GLY A 259 0.65 -18.16 5.60
N LEU A 260 -0.31 -17.76 4.76
CA LEU A 260 -0.33 -16.43 4.14
C LEU A 260 -0.54 -15.32 5.18
N ALA A 261 -1.43 -15.51 6.16
CA ALA A 261 -1.64 -14.55 7.24
C ALA A 261 -0.39 -14.37 8.10
N GLY A 262 0.31 -15.45 8.43
CA GLY A 262 1.58 -15.41 9.19
C GLY A 262 2.70 -14.75 8.39
N MET A 263 2.89 -15.12 7.12
CA MET A 263 3.89 -14.51 6.25
C MET A 263 3.65 -13.00 6.09
N PHE A 264 2.43 -12.60 5.73
CA PHE A 264 2.05 -11.19 5.55
C PHE A 264 2.13 -10.41 6.87
N GLY A 265 1.52 -10.97 7.93
CA GLY A 265 1.40 -10.29 9.22
C GLY A 265 2.74 -10.07 9.91
N MET A 266 3.60 -11.10 9.96
CA MET A 266 4.91 -10.96 10.60
C MET A 266 5.86 -10.06 9.80
N THR A 267 5.80 -10.10 8.47
CA THR A 267 6.56 -9.13 7.65
C THR A 267 6.09 -7.70 7.94
N SER A 268 4.77 -7.48 8.01
CA SER A 268 4.21 -6.17 8.34
C SER A 268 4.60 -5.74 9.76
N LEU A 269 4.53 -6.65 10.74
CA LEU A 269 4.93 -6.42 12.12
C LEU A 269 6.38 -5.90 12.19
N ILE A 270 7.31 -6.62 11.57
CA ILE A 270 8.73 -6.25 11.53
C ILE A 270 8.92 -4.89 10.86
N THR A 271 8.27 -4.67 9.70
CA THR A 271 8.39 -3.44 8.92
C THR A 271 7.91 -2.20 9.70
N TYR A 272 6.73 -2.29 10.32
CA TYR A 272 6.19 -1.14 11.08
C TYR A 272 6.92 -0.91 12.40
N SER A 273 7.45 -1.96 13.03
CA SER A 273 8.34 -1.81 14.18
C SER A 273 9.63 -1.08 13.79
N LEU A 274 10.24 -1.45 12.66
CA LEU A 274 11.44 -0.76 12.16
C LEU A 274 11.13 0.69 11.78
N PHE A 275 10.03 0.99 11.11
CA PHE A 275 9.64 2.38 10.83
C PHE A 275 9.56 3.23 12.10
N THR A 276 9.02 2.67 13.18
CA THR A 276 8.82 3.40 14.44
C THR A 276 10.12 3.55 15.23
N TRP A 277 10.91 2.47 15.35
CA TRP A 277 11.99 2.40 16.33
C TRP A 277 13.38 2.56 15.74
N LEU A 278 13.55 2.50 14.41
CA LEU A 278 14.86 2.64 13.78
C LEU A 278 15.57 3.97 14.12
N PRO A 279 14.89 5.15 14.12
CA PRO A 279 15.52 6.39 14.54
C PRO A 279 16.04 6.33 15.97
N ARG A 280 15.22 5.78 16.90
CA ARG A 280 15.56 5.68 18.31
C ARG A 280 16.74 4.73 18.56
N ILE A 281 16.82 3.61 17.82
CA ILE A 281 17.95 2.68 17.92
C ILE A 281 19.26 3.40 17.57
N PHE A 282 19.25 4.23 16.53
CA PHE A 282 20.44 5.00 16.15
C PHE A 282 20.73 6.16 17.10
N SER A 283 19.70 6.84 17.62
CA SER A 283 19.86 7.89 18.62
C SER A 283 20.47 7.36 19.91
N ASP A 284 20.00 6.20 20.40
CA ASP A 284 20.59 5.53 21.56
C ASP A 284 22.05 5.07 21.31
N ALA A 285 22.44 4.86 20.04
CA ALA A 285 23.80 4.55 19.64
C ALA A 285 24.68 5.81 19.41
N GLY A 286 24.15 7.01 19.69
CA GLY A 286 24.88 8.29 19.61
C GLY A 286 24.76 9.03 18.28
N ALA A 287 23.86 8.61 17.37
CA ALA A 287 23.58 9.33 16.15
C ALA A 287 22.60 10.50 16.41
N ASP A 288 22.60 11.50 15.55
CA ASP A 288 21.63 12.59 15.59
C ASP A 288 20.25 12.15 15.00
N GLU A 289 19.21 12.93 15.26
CA GLU A 289 17.86 12.66 14.78
C GLU A 289 17.79 12.66 13.24
N ALA A 290 18.56 13.54 12.56
CA ALA A 290 18.58 13.64 11.10
C ALA A 290 19.13 12.35 10.47
N PHE A 291 20.18 11.76 11.08
CA PHE A 291 20.70 10.46 10.68
C PHE A 291 19.64 9.37 10.82
N GLY A 292 18.92 9.32 11.95
CA GLY A 292 17.81 8.40 12.15
C GLY A 292 16.74 8.51 11.06
N GLY A 293 16.35 9.74 10.71
CA GLY A 293 15.42 10.01 9.60
C GLY A 293 15.94 9.55 8.24
N ALA A 294 17.23 9.79 7.95
CA ALA A 294 17.89 9.33 6.73
C ALA A 294 17.91 7.79 6.64
N MET A 295 18.09 7.08 7.75
CA MET A 295 18.06 5.61 7.80
C MET A 295 16.66 5.06 7.54
N VAL A 296 15.60 5.70 8.02
CA VAL A 296 14.21 5.34 7.67
C VAL A 296 13.92 5.59 6.18
N ALA A 297 14.46 6.68 5.63
CA ALA A 297 14.35 6.96 4.20
C ALA A 297 15.05 5.90 3.35
N LEU A 298 16.25 5.49 3.73
CA LEU A 298 17.02 4.42 3.09
C LEU A 298 16.29 3.08 3.18
N PHE A 299 15.77 2.71 4.35
CA PHE A 299 14.94 1.52 4.54
C PHE A 299 13.73 1.51 3.59
N SER A 300 13.04 2.66 3.46
CA SER A 300 11.91 2.84 2.56
C SER A 300 12.31 2.73 1.08
N ALA A 301 13.46 3.28 0.70
CA ALA A 301 13.98 3.20 -0.67
C ALA A 301 14.28 1.76 -1.08
N MET A 302 14.82 0.94 -0.17
CA MET A 302 15.01 -0.50 -0.42
C MET A 302 13.67 -1.21 -0.60
N GLY A 303 12.62 -0.76 0.08
CA GLY A 303 11.24 -1.24 -0.09
C GLY A 303 10.71 -1.09 -1.52
N LEU A 304 11.19 -0.09 -2.30
CA LEU A 304 10.84 0.03 -3.72
C LEU A 304 11.40 -1.14 -4.53
N ILE A 305 12.66 -1.51 -4.31
CA ILE A 305 13.28 -2.66 -4.96
C ILE A 305 12.48 -3.93 -4.62
N ALA A 306 12.16 -4.11 -3.35
CA ALA A 306 11.36 -5.22 -2.85
C ALA A 306 9.98 -5.30 -3.52
N ALA A 307 9.29 -4.16 -3.64
CA ALA A 307 7.95 -4.07 -4.21
C ALA A 307 7.90 -4.36 -5.71
N LEU A 308 8.94 -4.02 -6.46
CA LEU A 308 9.03 -4.25 -7.91
C LEU A 308 9.58 -5.65 -8.24
N ALA A 309 10.61 -6.09 -7.52
CA ALA A 309 11.27 -7.36 -7.79
C ALA A 309 10.49 -8.56 -7.20
N GLY A 310 9.95 -8.43 -5.99
CA GLY A 310 9.32 -9.52 -5.26
C GLY A 310 8.21 -10.25 -6.04
N PRO A 311 7.19 -9.56 -6.57
CA PRO A 311 6.13 -10.18 -7.35
C PRO A 311 6.64 -10.88 -8.61
N THR A 312 7.58 -10.23 -9.33
CA THR A 312 8.13 -10.74 -10.60
C THR A 312 8.90 -12.05 -10.39
N VAL A 313 9.74 -12.10 -9.37
CA VAL A 313 10.53 -13.29 -9.05
C VAL A 313 9.64 -14.38 -8.50
N CYS A 314 8.69 -14.03 -7.62
CA CYS A 314 7.72 -14.97 -7.04
C CYS A 314 6.88 -15.66 -8.14
N ALA A 315 6.40 -14.91 -9.14
CA ALA A 315 5.58 -15.43 -10.22
C ALA A 315 6.32 -16.38 -11.17
N ARG A 316 7.64 -16.28 -11.26
CA ARG A 316 8.48 -17.14 -12.11
C ARG A 316 8.88 -18.47 -11.46
N MET A 317 8.67 -18.63 -10.15
CA MET A 317 9.10 -19.82 -9.41
C MET A 317 7.90 -20.70 -9.05
N TYR A 318 8.06 -22.01 -9.26
CA TYR A 318 7.07 -23.00 -8.80
C TYR A 318 6.91 -23.01 -7.27
N ASN A 319 8.03 -22.88 -6.57
CA ASN A 319 8.07 -22.74 -5.11
C ASN A 319 9.02 -21.58 -4.73
N PRO A 320 8.51 -20.42 -4.33
CA PRO A 320 9.34 -19.28 -3.97
C PRO A 320 9.90 -19.32 -2.54
N PHE A 321 9.74 -20.39 -1.80
CA PHE A 321 10.23 -20.54 -0.42
C PHE A 321 11.73 -20.25 -0.25
N PRO A 322 12.65 -20.67 -1.17
CA PRO A 322 14.07 -20.32 -1.06
C PRO A 322 14.34 -18.80 -1.01
N ILE A 323 13.51 -17.99 -1.67
CA ILE A 323 13.64 -16.51 -1.60
C ILE A 323 13.30 -16.03 -0.19
N VAL A 324 12.27 -16.60 0.42
CA VAL A 324 11.90 -16.25 1.81
C VAL A 324 13.02 -16.60 2.78
N LEU A 325 13.72 -17.72 2.57
CA LEU A 325 14.91 -18.05 3.36
C LEU A 325 16.05 -17.05 3.14
N GLY A 326 16.24 -16.57 1.91
CA GLY A 326 17.17 -15.48 1.61
C GLY A 326 16.78 -14.18 2.35
N CYS A 327 15.50 -13.82 2.35
CA CYS A 327 15.00 -12.68 3.11
C CYS A 327 15.19 -12.86 4.63
N ALA A 328 14.98 -14.05 5.15
CA ALA A 328 15.24 -14.36 6.56
C ALA A 328 16.74 -14.23 6.91
N LEU A 329 17.63 -14.69 6.04
CA LEU A 329 19.08 -14.53 6.23
C LEU A 329 19.49 -13.06 6.28
N VAL A 330 18.98 -12.23 5.36
CA VAL A 330 19.30 -10.78 5.39
C VAL A 330 18.71 -10.10 6.62
N TYR A 331 17.57 -10.53 7.13
CA TYR A 331 17.04 -10.06 8.41
C TYR A 331 17.96 -10.48 9.59
N ILE A 332 18.43 -11.72 9.65
CA ILE A 332 19.33 -12.20 10.71
C ILE A 332 20.60 -11.36 10.74
N VAL A 333 21.23 -11.15 9.57
CA VAL A 333 22.46 -10.38 9.47
C VAL A 333 22.22 -8.91 9.80
N GLY A 334 21.12 -8.32 9.28
CA GLY A 334 20.76 -6.93 9.53
C GLY A 334 20.41 -6.66 11.00
N PHE A 335 19.62 -7.52 11.65
CA PHE A 335 19.31 -7.40 13.08
C PHE A 335 20.54 -7.65 13.95
N GLY A 336 21.36 -8.67 13.60
CA GLY A 336 22.59 -8.96 14.32
C GLY A 336 23.56 -7.77 14.26
N GLY A 337 23.76 -7.21 13.08
CA GLY A 337 24.60 -6.03 12.89
C GLY A 337 24.07 -4.79 13.61
N LEU A 338 22.77 -4.54 13.52
CA LEU A 338 22.13 -3.39 14.19
C LEU A 338 22.16 -3.54 15.73
N TYR A 339 22.08 -4.74 16.25
CA TYR A 339 22.17 -5.01 17.69
C TYR A 339 23.60 -4.94 18.23
N LEU A 340 24.56 -5.57 17.55
CA LEU A 340 25.95 -5.70 18.06
C LEU A 340 26.80 -4.48 17.78
N ALA A 341 26.60 -3.83 16.64
CA ALA A 341 27.40 -2.69 16.18
C ALA A 341 26.57 -1.74 15.31
N PRO A 342 25.57 -1.02 15.88
CA PRO A 342 24.66 -0.20 15.09
C PRO A 342 25.40 0.85 14.24
N MET A 343 26.46 1.48 14.78
CA MET A 343 27.28 2.47 14.09
C MET A 343 28.45 1.87 13.30
N GLY A 344 28.68 0.53 13.36
CA GLY A 344 29.79 -0.11 12.66
C GLY A 344 29.63 -0.11 11.14
N ALA A 345 28.41 -0.37 10.64
CA ALA A 345 28.07 -0.29 9.22
C ALA A 345 26.58 0.02 9.03
N PRO A 346 26.10 1.18 9.50
CA PRO A 346 24.68 1.50 9.60
C PRO A 346 23.93 1.39 8.26
N ILE A 347 24.53 1.89 7.18
CA ILE A 347 23.96 1.80 5.82
C ILE A 347 23.77 0.34 5.41
N LEU A 348 24.76 -0.53 5.66
CA LEU A 348 24.68 -1.95 5.32
C LEU A 348 23.54 -2.63 6.09
N TRP A 349 23.44 -2.40 7.40
CA TRP A 349 22.38 -3.00 8.22
C TRP A 349 20.99 -2.58 7.73
N VAL A 350 20.82 -1.30 7.43
CA VAL A 350 19.53 -0.76 6.95
C VAL A 350 19.19 -1.26 5.54
N VAL A 351 20.17 -1.37 4.63
CA VAL A 351 19.95 -1.94 3.30
C VAL A 351 19.49 -3.41 3.41
N LEU A 352 20.16 -4.21 4.23
CA LEU A 352 19.76 -5.61 4.45
C LEU A 352 18.34 -5.67 5.03
N LEU A 353 18.07 -4.91 6.10
CA LEU A 353 16.75 -4.87 6.72
C LEU A 353 15.66 -4.38 5.77
N GLY A 354 15.96 -3.43 4.87
CA GLY A 354 15.03 -2.89 3.87
C GLY A 354 14.73 -3.85 2.70
N LEU A 355 15.60 -4.82 2.42
CA LEU A 355 15.35 -5.89 1.45
C LEU A 355 14.48 -7.03 2.01
N GLY A 356 14.53 -7.24 3.34
CA GLY A 356 13.76 -8.28 4.03
C GLY A 356 12.26 -8.25 3.76
N PRO A 357 11.60 -7.05 3.76
CA PRO A 357 10.18 -6.92 3.48
C PRO A 357 9.71 -7.33 2.07
N SER A 358 10.59 -7.83 1.19
CA SER A 358 10.21 -8.44 -0.09
C SER A 358 9.15 -9.53 0.05
N THR A 359 9.07 -10.17 1.21
CA THR A 359 8.04 -11.16 1.57
C THR A 359 6.63 -10.57 1.62
N PHE A 360 6.47 -9.25 1.84
CA PHE A 360 5.17 -8.57 1.82
C PHE A 360 4.51 -8.60 0.42
N PRO A 361 5.11 -8.04 -0.65
CA PRO A 361 4.52 -8.12 -1.98
C PRO A 361 4.47 -9.55 -2.52
N MET A 362 5.38 -10.44 -2.11
CA MET A 362 5.31 -11.85 -2.45
C MET A 362 4.06 -12.52 -1.88
N SER A 363 3.68 -12.22 -0.63
CA SER A 363 2.47 -12.79 -0.01
C SER A 363 1.20 -12.39 -0.76
N LEU A 364 1.10 -11.13 -1.21
CA LEU A 364 -0.01 -10.65 -2.03
C LEU A 364 -0.05 -11.33 -3.41
N THR A 365 1.12 -11.60 -4.00
CA THR A 365 1.23 -12.35 -5.26
C THR A 365 0.80 -13.79 -5.07
N LEU A 366 1.22 -14.44 -3.97
CA LEU A 366 0.85 -15.82 -3.65
C LEU A 366 -0.66 -15.97 -3.45
N ILE A 367 -1.37 -14.99 -2.91
CA ILE A 367 -2.84 -15.02 -2.82
C ILE A 367 -3.44 -15.31 -4.20
N ASN A 368 -3.00 -14.57 -5.23
CA ASN A 368 -3.49 -14.76 -6.59
C ASN A 368 -3.01 -16.06 -7.25
N LEU A 369 -1.77 -16.49 -6.95
CA LEU A 369 -1.19 -17.72 -7.51
C LEU A 369 -1.72 -19.00 -6.84
N ARG A 370 -2.29 -18.91 -5.65
CA ARG A 370 -2.80 -20.05 -4.87
C ARG A 370 -4.34 -20.10 -4.80
N THR A 371 -5.01 -19.34 -5.64
CA THR A 371 -6.48 -19.36 -5.80
C THR A 371 -6.82 -19.47 -7.29
N ARG A 372 -7.84 -20.26 -7.63
CA ARG A 372 -8.33 -20.41 -9.01
C ARG A 372 -9.45 -19.43 -9.32
N THR A 373 -10.21 -19.03 -8.29
CA THR A 373 -11.38 -18.17 -8.45
C THR A 373 -11.14 -16.77 -7.89
N GLN A 374 -11.79 -15.76 -8.47
CA GLN A 374 -11.73 -14.39 -7.98
C GLN A 374 -12.35 -14.27 -6.58
N SER A 375 -13.41 -15.02 -6.31
CA SER A 375 -14.03 -15.10 -4.99
C SER A 375 -13.07 -15.71 -3.96
N GLY A 376 -12.36 -16.79 -4.30
CA GLY A 376 -11.31 -17.40 -3.48
C GLY A 376 -10.18 -16.42 -3.17
N ALA A 377 -9.68 -15.71 -4.19
CA ALA A 377 -8.64 -14.69 -4.02
C ALA A 377 -9.09 -13.54 -3.11
N SER A 378 -10.30 -13.04 -3.28
CA SER A 378 -10.85 -11.95 -2.45
C SER A 378 -11.01 -12.38 -0.99
N ARG A 379 -11.56 -13.57 -0.73
CA ARG A 379 -11.72 -14.13 0.62
C ARG A 379 -10.37 -14.38 1.29
N MET A 380 -9.40 -14.95 0.56
CA MET A 380 -8.04 -15.20 1.04
C MET A 380 -7.32 -13.89 1.36
N SER A 381 -7.46 -12.88 0.51
CA SER A 381 -6.89 -11.54 0.72
C SER A 381 -7.47 -10.89 1.98
N GLY A 382 -8.80 -10.90 2.14
CA GLY A 382 -9.45 -10.36 3.34
C GLY A 382 -9.01 -11.07 4.61
N PHE A 383 -8.94 -12.40 4.61
CA PHE A 383 -8.48 -13.18 5.75
C PHE A 383 -7.01 -12.91 6.10
N SER A 384 -6.12 -13.00 5.12
CA SER A 384 -4.68 -12.86 5.35
C SER A 384 -4.30 -11.45 5.76
N GLN A 385 -4.89 -10.43 5.14
CA GLN A 385 -4.61 -9.04 5.48
C GLN A 385 -5.30 -8.62 6.78
N GLY A 386 -6.54 -9.05 7.02
CA GLY A 386 -7.26 -8.74 8.27
C GLY A 386 -6.53 -9.28 9.50
N ILE A 387 -6.24 -10.59 9.52
CA ILE A 387 -5.48 -11.22 10.63
C ILE A 387 -4.04 -10.68 10.67
N GLY A 388 -3.40 -10.56 9.50
CA GLY A 388 -2.02 -10.12 9.40
C GLY A 388 -1.79 -8.71 9.94
N TYR A 389 -2.62 -7.73 9.56
CA TYR A 389 -2.51 -6.37 10.10
C TYR A 389 -2.90 -6.29 11.58
N THR A 390 -3.87 -7.11 12.03
CA THR A 390 -4.20 -7.19 13.46
C THR A 390 -2.99 -7.66 14.28
N ALA A 391 -2.28 -8.69 13.81
CA ALA A 391 -1.05 -9.13 14.44
C ALA A 391 0.06 -8.05 14.34
N ALA A 392 0.18 -7.39 13.19
CA ALA A 392 1.17 -6.34 12.97
C ALA A 392 1.00 -5.12 13.89
N CYS A 393 -0.23 -4.82 14.35
CA CYS A 393 -0.48 -3.76 15.32
C CYS A 393 0.33 -3.94 16.61
N LEU A 394 0.56 -5.18 17.01
CA LEU A 394 1.30 -5.50 18.24
C LEU A 394 2.80 -5.23 18.12
N GLY A 395 3.34 -5.17 16.90
CA GLY A 395 4.78 -5.05 16.65
C GLY A 395 5.41 -3.83 17.31
N PRO A 396 5.09 -2.60 16.89
CA PRO A 396 5.67 -1.39 17.46
C PRO A 396 5.42 -1.24 18.96
N LEU A 397 4.22 -1.64 19.41
CA LEU A 397 3.82 -1.56 20.82
C LEU A 397 4.66 -2.50 21.70
N LEU A 398 4.72 -3.79 21.35
CA LEU A 398 5.47 -4.77 22.13
C LEU A 398 6.98 -4.51 22.06
N PHE A 399 7.48 -4.06 20.91
CA PHE A 399 8.90 -3.71 20.76
C PHE A 399 9.30 -2.60 21.74
N GLY A 400 8.49 -1.52 21.84
CA GLY A 400 8.72 -0.44 22.79
C GLY A 400 8.53 -0.87 24.24
N ALA A 401 7.44 -1.59 24.55
CA ALA A 401 7.18 -2.06 25.90
C ALA A 401 8.29 -3.01 26.42
N LEU A 402 8.81 -3.89 25.57
CA LEU A 402 9.94 -4.76 25.91
C LEU A 402 11.20 -3.92 26.22
N ARG A 403 11.47 -2.88 25.42
CA ARG A 403 12.59 -1.97 25.69
C ARG A 403 12.45 -1.27 27.05
N ASP A 404 11.26 -0.73 27.35
CA ASP A 404 11.00 0.01 28.58
C ASP A 404 11.12 -0.89 29.81
N VAL A 405 10.55 -2.11 29.77
CA VAL A 405 10.59 -3.05 30.89
C VAL A 405 12.00 -3.63 31.11
N THR A 406 12.74 -3.86 30.05
CA THR A 406 14.06 -4.55 30.16
C THR A 406 15.25 -3.58 30.15
N GLY A 407 15.03 -2.30 29.88
CA GLY A 407 16.07 -1.27 29.83
C GLY A 407 17.07 -1.41 28.68
N GLY A 408 16.79 -2.26 27.69
CA GLY A 408 17.72 -2.53 26.59
C GLY A 408 17.06 -3.07 25.32
N TRP A 409 17.88 -3.29 24.28
CA TRP A 409 17.43 -3.74 22.97
C TRP A 409 17.42 -5.26 22.79
N ALA A 410 17.98 -6.05 23.71
CA ALA A 410 18.09 -7.50 23.55
C ALA A 410 16.75 -8.19 23.37
N TRP A 411 15.77 -7.91 24.22
CA TRP A 411 14.44 -8.51 24.16
C TRP A 411 13.60 -8.01 22.98
N PRO A 412 13.59 -6.70 22.63
CA PRO A 412 13.00 -6.24 21.37
C PRO A 412 13.54 -6.97 20.14
N PHE A 413 14.86 -7.12 20.00
CA PHE A 413 15.44 -7.86 18.88
C PHE A 413 15.12 -9.36 18.92
N ALA A 414 15.10 -10.00 20.10
CA ALA A 414 14.65 -11.38 20.25
C ALA A 414 13.20 -11.54 19.76
N PHE A 415 12.31 -10.60 20.11
CA PHE A 415 10.93 -10.59 19.61
C PHE A 415 10.87 -10.48 18.07
N MET A 416 11.71 -9.66 17.43
CA MET A 416 11.81 -9.60 15.96
C MET A 416 12.26 -10.93 15.36
N LEU A 417 13.24 -11.61 15.96
CA LEU A 417 13.70 -12.93 15.51
C LEU A 417 12.62 -14.00 15.63
N VAL A 418 11.85 -13.99 16.73
CA VAL A 418 10.70 -14.90 16.89
C VAL A 418 9.65 -14.61 15.82
N SER A 419 9.32 -13.32 15.56
CA SER A 419 8.39 -12.93 14.53
C SER A 419 8.85 -13.37 13.15
N MET A 420 10.15 -13.25 12.86
CA MET A 420 10.75 -13.77 11.62
C MET A 420 10.63 -15.30 11.52
N CYS A 421 10.86 -16.04 12.60
CA CYS A 421 10.66 -17.51 12.59
C CYS A 421 9.21 -17.86 12.26
N VAL A 422 8.23 -17.17 12.85
CA VAL A 422 6.80 -17.34 12.53
C VAL A 422 6.52 -17.01 11.08
N MET A 423 7.13 -15.94 10.54
CA MET A 423 7.03 -15.57 9.12
C MET A 423 7.54 -16.72 8.23
N VAL A 424 8.70 -17.31 8.53
CA VAL A 424 9.29 -18.40 7.74
C VAL A 424 8.41 -19.64 7.78
N VAL A 425 7.90 -20.00 8.97
CA VAL A 425 6.94 -21.12 9.12
C VAL A 425 5.67 -20.86 8.31
N GLY A 426 5.11 -19.63 8.38
CA GLY A 426 3.97 -19.24 7.58
C GLY A 426 4.24 -19.36 6.07
N ALA A 427 5.40 -18.88 5.64
CA ALA A 427 5.82 -18.94 4.25
C ALA A 427 6.03 -20.37 3.75
N TYR A 428 6.51 -21.28 4.60
CA TYR A 428 6.63 -22.72 4.26
C TYR A 428 5.29 -23.30 3.81
N PHE A 429 4.20 -22.95 4.50
CA PHE A 429 2.86 -23.41 4.12
C PHE A 429 2.29 -22.64 2.93
N ALA A 430 2.55 -21.33 2.84
CA ALA A 430 2.06 -20.44 1.78
C ALA A 430 2.71 -20.72 0.41
N CYS A 431 4.00 -21.05 0.39
CA CYS A 431 4.75 -21.27 -0.84
C CYS A 431 4.50 -22.64 -1.48
N LYS A 432 3.93 -23.62 -0.74
CA LYS A 432 3.59 -24.93 -1.32
C LYS A 432 2.66 -24.78 -2.52
N PRO A 433 2.89 -25.50 -3.62
CA PRO A 433 2.07 -25.42 -4.83
C PRO A 433 0.72 -26.15 -4.63
N ARG A 434 -0.18 -25.54 -3.88
CA ARG A 434 -1.54 -26.01 -3.60
C ARG A 434 -2.52 -24.89 -3.83
N TYR A 435 -3.68 -25.20 -4.34
CA TYR A 435 -4.75 -24.23 -4.51
C TYR A 435 -5.72 -24.29 -3.34
N LEU A 436 -6.29 -23.14 -2.98
CA LEU A 436 -7.27 -23.03 -1.90
C LEU A 436 -8.47 -23.97 -2.14
N GLU A 437 -8.94 -24.00 -3.37
CA GLU A 437 -10.13 -24.75 -3.79
C GLU A 437 -9.93 -26.27 -3.69
N ASP A 438 -8.68 -26.75 -3.70
CA ASP A 438 -8.36 -28.17 -3.54
C ASP A 438 -8.31 -28.61 -2.05
N LEU A 439 -8.42 -27.67 -1.13
CA LEU A 439 -8.34 -27.89 0.32
C LEU A 439 -9.72 -27.88 1.02
N TRP A 440 -10.78 -27.79 0.25
CA TRP A 440 -12.17 -27.70 0.75
C TRP A 440 -12.93 -29.00 0.68
#